data_4a284a90c65e499d912b95f750c08486
#
_entry.id   4a284a90c65e499d912b95f750c08486
#
_cell.length_a   1.000
_cell.length_b   1.000
_cell.length_c   1.000
_cell.angle_alpha   90.00
_cell.angle_beta   90.00
_cell.angle_gamma   90.00
#
_symmetry.space_group_name_H-M   'P 1'
#
loop_
_entity.id
_entity.type
_entity.pdbx_description
1 polymer ?
#
loop_
_entity_poly.entity_id
_entity_poly.type
_entity_poly.pdbx_seq_one_letter_code
_entity_poly.pdbx_strand_id
1 'polypeptide(L)'
;RHTLPLLGLLVTATASALCYFAWKTGPRRVLLATGAWEVVTPASPAQIQLVNVAEEMAVAAGLPKPTVWVVPDQDLNAFATGHDPRHASIAVTEGLLAALDRDELQGVVAHEMAHIQNDDVKLMTLLAGMLGAVALLSAAMGRDLRMGGRIGGSARGGGGRSGGKGGNPL
;
A
#
# COMPACT_ATOMS: atom_id res chain seq x y z
N ARG A 1 -20.93 5.78 -35.68
CA ARG A 1 -20.07 4.55 -35.59
C ARG A 1 -18.64 4.84 -35.05
N HIS A 2 -18.27 6.10 -34.77
CA HIS A 2 -16.93 6.47 -34.24
C HIS A 2 -16.85 6.63 -32.72
N THR A 3 -17.93 6.41 -31.99
CA THR A 3 -17.99 6.58 -30.52
C THR A 3 -17.28 5.44 -29.75
N LEU A 4 -17.35 4.20 -30.29
CA LEU A 4 -16.71 3.04 -29.65
C LEU A 4 -15.18 3.14 -29.56
N PRO A 5 -14.43 3.55 -30.61
CA PRO A 5 -12.99 3.73 -30.50
C PRO A 5 -12.60 4.90 -29.57
N LEU A 6 -13.40 5.96 -29.52
CA LEU A 6 -13.15 7.10 -28.60
C LEU A 6 -13.34 6.70 -27.14
N LEU A 7 -14.34 5.89 -26.85
CA LEU A 7 -14.61 5.36 -25.51
C LEU A 7 -13.48 4.42 -25.07
N GLY A 8 -13.00 3.56 -25.96
CA GLY A 8 -11.84 2.69 -25.72
C GLY A 8 -10.57 3.48 -25.45
N LEU A 9 -10.30 4.53 -26.23
CA LEU A 9 -9.16 5.43 -26.00
C LEU A 9 -9.26 6.14 -24.64
N LEU A 10 -10.44 6.62 -24.27
CA LEU A 10 -10.66 7.29 -22.98
C LEU A 10 -10.43 6.33 -21.80
N VAL A 11 -10.95 5.11 -21.88
CA VAL A 11 -10.75 4.09 -20.85
C VAL A 11 -9.28 3.72 -20.72
N THR A 12 -8.58 3.54 -21.84
CA THR A 12 -7.15 3.21 -21.83
C THR A 12 -6.30 4.35 -21.26
N ALA A 13 -6.61 5.58 -21.65
CA ALA A 13 -5.91 6.76 -21.13
C ALA A 13 -6.13 6.94 -19.63
N THR A 14 -7.36 6.77 -19.14
CA THR A 14 -7.66 6.87 -17.70
C THR A 14 -7.00 5.74 -16.91
N ALA A 15 -7.04 4.50 -17.42
CA ALA A 15 -6.36 3.37 -16.78
C ALA A 15 -4.83 3.58 -16.70
N SER A 16 -4.22 4.03 -17.79
CA SER A 16 -2.79 4.34 -17.83
C SER A 16 -2.41 5.47 -16.87
N ALA A 17 -3.22 6.53 -16.80
CA ALA A 17 -3.02 7.61 -15.85
C ALA A 17 -3.12 7.14 -14.40
N LEU A 18 -4.11 6.30 -14.07
CA LEU A 18 -4.28 5.73 -12.74
C LEU A 18 -3.11 4.82 -12.35
N CYS A 19 -2.65 3.96 -13.29
CA CYS A 19 -1.48 3.11 -13.06
C CYS A 19 -0.21 3.95 -12.83
N TYR A 20 0.00 4.98 -13.64
CA TYR A 20 1.13 5.90 -13.46
C TYR A 20 1.08 6.61 -12.11
N PHE A 21 -0.09 7.08 -11.71
CA PHE A 21 -0.26 7.76 -10.41
C PHE A 21 -0.08 6.80 -9.23
N ALA A 22 -0.59 5.58 -9.34
CA ALA A 22 -0.40 4.53 -8.34
C ALA A 22 1.08 4.15 -8.20
N TRP A 23 1.78 4.01 -9.33
CA TRP A 23 3.22 3.73 -9.34
C TRP A 23 4.02 4.85 -8.68
N LYS A 24 3.74 6.11 -9.01
CA LYS A 24 4.48 7.25 -8.47
C LYS A 24 4.21 7.51 -6.98
N THR A 25 2.99 7.25 -6.51
CA THR A 25 2.59 7.51 -5.12
C THR A 25 2.64 6.28 -4.21
N GLY A 26 2.79 5.09 -4.79
CA GLY A 26 2.79 3.81 -4.09
C GLY A 26 3.80 3.72 -2.94
N PRO A 27 5.08 4.03 -3.17
CA PRO A 27 6.11 3.95 -2.14
C PRO A 27 5.76 4.74 -0.88
N ARG A 28 5.36 5.99 -1.06
CA ARG A 28 4.99 6.86 0.06
C ARG A 28 3.72 6.39 0.77
N ARG A 29 2.76 5.81 0.04
CA ARG A 29 1.53 5.26 0.64
C ARG A 29 1.82 4.05 1.52
N VAL A 30 2.75 3.19 1.13
CA VAL A 30 3.19 2.06 1.95
C VAL A 30 3.76 2.57 3.27
N LEU A 31 4.68 3.53 3.23
CA LEU A 31 5.27 4.13 4.43
C LEU A 31 4.20 4.75 5.34
N LEU A 32 3.29 5.53 4.79
CA LEU A 32 2.22 6.15 5.57
C LEU A 32 1.21 5.11 6.13
N ALA A 33 0.97 4.02 5.41
CA ALA A 33 0.07 2.95 5.85
C ALA A 33 0.64 2.16 7.05
N THR A 34 1.96 2.09 7.19
CA THR A 34 2.64 1.51 8.37
C THR A 34 2.74 2.49 9.54
N GLY A 35 2.25 3.72 9.40
CA GLY A 35 2.42 4.77 10.40
C GLY A 35 3.84 5.31 10.49
N ALA A 36 4.70 5.00 9.51
CA ALA A 36 6.08 5.44 9.50
C ALA A 36 6.19 6.97 9.41
N TRP A 37 7.22 7.51 10.05
CA TRP A 37 7.62 8.92 9.91
C TRP A 37 9.03 9.06 9.37
N GLU A 38 9.26 10.10 8.60
CA GLU A 38 10.56 10.41 8.03
C GLU A 38 11.50 11.02 9.07
N VAL A 39 12.73 10.54 9.14
CA VAL A 39 13.78 11.07 10.01
C VAL A 39 14.50 12.19 9.28
N VAL A 40 13.90 13.38 9.29
CA VAL A 40 14.51 14.60 8.69
C VAL A 40 15.58 15.16 9.63
N THR A 41 15.26 15.23 10.92
CA THR A 41 16.19 15.66 11.97
C THR A 41 16.25 14.56 13.03
N PRO A 42 17.33 13.79 13.10
CA PRO A 42 17.46 12.73 14.10
C PRO A 42 17.39 13.28 15.52
N ALA A 43 16.48 12.76 16.33
CA ALA A 43 16.23 13.20 17.70
C ALA A 43 16.82 12.25 18.77
N SER A 44 17.21 11.04 18.39
CA SER A 44 17.78 10.03 19.29
C SER A 44 19.10 9.47 18.77
N PRO A 45 19.98 8.93 19.66
CA PRO A 45 21.21 8.27 19.23
C PRO A 45 20.98 7.15 18.21
N ALA A 46 19.91 6.36 18.35
CA ALA A 46 19.55 5.30 17.43
C ALA A 46 19.17 5.83 16.03
N GLN A 47 18.45 6.95 15.96
CA GLN A 47 18.14 7.59 14.71
C GLN A 47 19.37 8.20 14.02
N ILE A 48 20.29 8.80 14.82
CA ILE A 48 21.56 9.32 14.31
C ILE A 48 22.37 8.16 13.70
N GLN A 49 22.46 7.03 14.41
CA GLN A 49 23.15 5.84 13.95
C GLN A 49 22.54 5.32 12.65
N LEU A 50 21.21 5.20 12.56
CA LEU A 50 20.51 4.73 11.37
C LEU A 50 20.80 5.63 10.15
N VAL A 51 20.71 6.96 10.33
CA VAL A 51 20.97 7.92 9.24
C VAL A 51 22.41 7.85 8.76
N ASN A 52 23.38 7.72 9.70
CA ASN A 52 24.80 7.59 9.34
C ASN A 52 25.09 6.28 8.60
N VAL A 53 24.55 5.17 9.10
CA VAL A 53 24.69 3.85 8.44
C VAL A 53 24.06 3.86 7.04
N ALA A 54 22.88 4.46 6.88
CA ALA A 54 22.24 4.58 5.57
C ALA A 54 23.08 5.41 4.59
N GLU A 55 23.69 6.49 5.06
CA GLU A 55 24.59 7.31 4.24
C GLU A 55 25.87 6.58 3.86
N GLU A 56 26.51 5.91 4.81
CA GLU A 56 27.70 5.11 4.56
C GLU A 56 27.45 3.99 3.52
N MET A 57 26.34 3.29 3.67
CA MET A 57 25.95 2.22 2.75
C MET A 57 25.57 2.75 1.36
N ALA A 58 24.95 3.92 1.29
CA ALA A 58 24.68 4.58 0.01
C ALA A 58 25.96 4.92 -0.73
N VAL A 59 26.94 5.50 -0.02
CA VAL A 59 28.27 5.79 -0.60
C VAL A 59 28.98 4.50 -1.05
N ALA A 60 28.97 3.46 -0.23
CA ALA A 60 29.58 2.18 -0.54
C ALA A 60 28.95 1.50 -1.79
N ALA A 61 27.63 1.62 -1.94
CA ALA A 61 26.89 1.10 -3.09
C ALA A 61 26.94 1.99 -4.34
N GLY A 62 27.49 3.21 -4.25
CA GLY A 62 27.47 4.19 -5.34
C GLY A 62 26.07 4.71 -5.68
N LEU A 63 25.18 4.73 -4.70
CA LEU A 63 23.79 5.15 -4.83
C LEU A 63 23.54 6.51 -4.18
N PRO A 64 22.50 7.25 -4.62
CA PRO A 64 22.02 8.40 -3.86
C PRO A 64 21.56 7.98 -2.46
N LYS A 65 21.74 8.86 -1.48
CA LYS A 65 21.25 8.66 -0.11
C LYS A 65 19.73 8.48 -0.11
N PRO A 66 19.21 7.35 0.39
CA PRO A 66 17.76 7.15 0.49
C PRO A 66 17.18 8.02 1.61
N THR A 67 15.89 8.28 1.57
CA THR A 67 15.19 8.82 2.73
C THR A 67 15.04 7.74 3.80
N VAL A 68 15.20 8.12 5.05
CA VAL A 68 15.19 7.19 6.18
C VAL A 68 13.89 7.38 6.97
N TRP A 69 13.23 6.27 7.27
CA TRP A 69 11.93 6.25 7.94
C TRP A 69 11.96 5.30 9.15
N VAL A 70 11.22 5.64 10.18
CA VAL A 70 11.01 4.77 11.35
C VAL A 70 9.56 4.38 11.44
N VAL A 71 9.30 3.09 11.65
CA VAL A 71 7.96 2.52 11.82
C VAL A 71 7.71 2.28 13.32
N PRO A 72 6.58 2.74 13.89
CA PRO A 72 6.24 2.53 15.30
C PRO A 72 5.75 1.09 15.53
N ASP A 73 6.65 0.14 15.38
CA ASP A 73 6.39 -1.28 15.57
C ASP A 73 7.53 -1.92 16.38
N GLN A 74 7.19 -2.87 17.24
CA GLN A 74 8.15 -3.60 18.07
C GLN A 74 8.69 -4.85 17.39
N ASP A 75 8.11 -5.27 16.27
CA ASP A 75 8.62 -6.37 15.46
C ASP A 75 9.98 -6.00 14.84
N LEU A 76 10.83 -7.02 14.63
CA LEU A 76 12.15 -6.83 14.02
C LEU A 76 12.02 -6.82 12.50
N ASN A 77 11.86 -5.65 11.90
CA ASN A 77 11.66 -5.53 10.45
C ASN A 77 12.35 -4.29 9.87
N ALA A 78 12.80 -4.45 8.62
CA ALA A 78 13.25 -3.35 7.78
C ALA A 78 12.79 -3.62 6.34
N PHE A 79 12.59 -2.60 5.55
CA PHE A 79 12.27 -2.74 4.13
C PHE A 79 12.66 -1.49 3.34
N ALA A 80 13.00 -1.71 2.08
CA ALA A 80 13.19 -0.64 1.13
C ALA A 80 11.93 -0.45 0.27
N THR A 81 11.67 0.79 -0.12
CA THR A 81 10.60 1.13 -1.07
C THR A 81 11.04 2.28 -1.97
N GLY A 82 10.45 2.36 -3.15
CA GLY A 82 10.81 3.39 -4.12
C GLY A 82 10.44 2.98 -5.54
N HIS A 83 10.57 3.88 -6.48
CA HIS A 83 10.35 3.58 -7.91
C HIS A 83 11.63 3.71 -8.73
N ASP A 84 12.67 4.29 -8.16
CA ASP A 84 14.03 4.33 -8.69
C ASP A 84 15.03 4.63 -7.54
N PRO A 85 16.35 4.45 -7.75
CA PRO A 85 17.35 4.70 -6.71
C PRO A 85 17.38 6.14 -6.17
N ARG A 86 16.94 7.13 -6.96
CA ARG A 86 16.90 8.55 -6.54
C ARG A 86 15.72 8.86 -5.62
N HIS A 87 14.69 8.02 -5.65
CA HIS A 87 13.46 8.16 -4.87
C HIS A 87 13.27 6.93 -3.98
N ALA A 88 14.37 6.32 -3.54
CA ALA A 88 14.37 5.20 -2.62
C ALA A 88 14.22 5.67 -1.17
N SER A 89 13.56 4.86 -0.39
CA SER A 89 13.37 5.03 1.05
C SER A 89 13.70 3.72 1.75
N ILE A 90 14.33 3.80 2.91
CA ILE A 90 14.53 2.67 3.82
C ILE A 90 13.73 2.94 5.08
N ALA A 91 12.91 1.98 5.46
CA ALA A 91 12.12 2.02 6.69
C ALA A 91 12.60 0.93 7.64
N VAL A 92 12.76 1.27 8.92
CA VAL A 92 13.21 0.39 9.98
C VAL A 92 12.26 0.52 11.16
N THR A 93 11.87 -0.59 11.77
CA THR A 93 11.01 -0.57 12.95
C THR A 93 11.75 -0.13 14.20
N GLU A 94 11.03 0.44 15.16
CA GLU A 94 11.59 0.79 16.48
C GLU A 94 12.18 -0.41 17.20
N GLY A 95 11.50 -1.59 17.10
CA GLY A 95 11.98 -2.83 17.68
C GLY A 95 13.34 -3.25 17.12
N LEU A 96 13.54 -3.15 15.80
CA LEU A 96 14.83 -3.46 15.18
C LEU A 96 15.93 -2.48 15.61
N LEU A 97 15.62 -1.19 15.64
CA LEU A 97 16.57 -0.17 16.10
C LEU A 97 16.99 -0.33 17.56
N ALA A 98 16.10 -0.86 18.39
CA ALA A 98 16.39 -1.12 19.80
C ALA A 98 17.18 -2.44 20.01
N ALA A 99 17.04 -3.39 19.11
CA ALA A 99 17.63 -4.73 19.23
C ALA A 99 19.03 -4.85 18.64
N LEU A 100 19.33 -4.10 17.57
CA LEU A 100 20.56 -4.25 16.81
C LEU A 100 21.64 -3.27 17.25
N ASP A 101 22.88 -3.76 17.29
CA ASP A 101 24.05 -2.90 17.36
C ASP A 101 24.35 -2.24 15.98
N ARG A 102 25.40 -1.41 15.94
CA ARG A 102 25.75 -0.68 14.72
C ARG A 102 26.12 -1.59 13.56
N ASP A 103 26.87 -2.65 13.82
CA ASP A 103 27.39 -3.53 12.78
C ASP A 103 26.29 -4.44 12.24
N GLU A 104 25.40 -4.90 13.12
CA GLU A 104 24.21 -5.64 12.74
C GLU A 104 23.24 -4.77 11.91
N LEU A 105 23.00 -3.53 12.34
CA LEU A 105 22.20 -2.56 11.61
C LEU A 105 22.80 -2.26 10.22
N GLN A 106 24.12 -2.17 10.14
CA GLN A 106 24.85 -2.00 8.87
C GLN A 106 24.58 -3.17 7.91
N GLY A 107 24.58 -4.40 8.41
CA GLY A 107 24.25 -5.58 7.62
C GLY A 107 22.84 -5.53 7.03
N VAL A 108 21.86 -5.15 7.86
CA VAL A 108 20.45 -5.00 7.43
C VAL A 108 20.32 -3.89 6.38
N VAL A 109 20.87 -2.71 6.65
CA VAL A 109 20.79 -1.57 5.71
C VAL A 109 21.53 -1.88 4.41
N ALA A 110 22.66 -2.58 4.45
CA ALA A 110 23.38 -3.02 3.25
C ALA A 110 22.52 -3.98 2.40
N HIS A 111 21.77 -4.87 3.04
CA HIS A 111 20.83 -5.76 2.37
C HIS A 111 19.72 -4.99 1.65
N GLU A 112 19.11 -4.02 2.32
CA GLU A 112 18.08 -3.16 1.71
C GLU A 112 18.65 -2.31 0.56
N MET A 113 19.89 -1.82 0.71
CA MET A 113 20.60 -1.11 -0.37
C MET A 113 20.85 -1.99 -1.60
N ALA A 114 21.14 -3.28 -1.41
CA ALA A 114 21.29 -4.21 -2.52
C ALA A 114 19.99 -4.36 -3.32
N HIS A 115 18.83 -4.38 -2.66
CA HIS A 115 17.53 -4.38 -3.34
C HIS A 115 17.29 -3.09 -4.14
N ILE A 116 17.70 -1.93 -3.62
CA ILE A 116 17.62 -0.66 -4.36
C ILE A 116 18.53 -0.70 -5.58
N GLN A 117 19.77 -1.20 -5.43
CA GLN A 117 20.75 -1.29 -6.49
C GLN A 117 20.32 -2.22 -7.62
N ASN A 118 19.66 -3.32 -7.31
CA ASN A 118 19.18 -4.31 -8.26
C ASN A 118 17.83 -3.98 -8.90
N ASP A 119 17.25 -2.80 -8.62
CA ASP A 119 15.89 -2.41 -9.08
C ASP A 119 14.76 -3.33 -8.58
N ASP A 120 15.01 -4.20 -7.59
CA ASP A 120 14.01 -5.12 -7.03
C ASP A 120 12.85 -4.35 -6.38
N VAL A 121 13.16 -3.24 -5.72
CA VAL A 121 12.20 -2.35 -5.08
C VAL A 121 11.22 -1.78 -6.09
N LYS A 122 11.67 -1.48 -7.29
CA LYS A 122 10.85 -0.99 -8.41
C LYS A 122 9.83 -2.04 -8.85
N LEU A 123 10.24 -3.29 -8.98
CA LEU A 123 9.36 -4.40 -9.34
C LEU A 123 8.32 -4.64 -8.25
N MET A 124 8.72 -4.68 -6.99
CA MET A 124 7.83 -4.87 -5.84
C MET A 124 6.81 -3.74 -5.72
N THR A 125 7.24 -2.51 -5.91
CA THR A 125 6.35 -1.33 -5.91
C THR A 125 5.33 -1.39 -7.06
N LEU A 126 5.76 -1.81 -8.25
CA LEU A 126 4.88 -1.99 -9.40
C LEU A 126 3.83 -3.07 -9.14
N LEU A 127 4.25 -4.23 -8.63
CA LEU A 127 3.35 -5.34 -8.29
C LEU A 127 2.34 -4.94 -7.21
N ALA A 128 2.78 -4.27 -6.15
CA ALA A 128 1.89 -3.77 -5.10
C ALA A 128 0.87 -2.76 -5.65
N GLY A 129 1.30 -1.87 -6.53
CA GLY A 129 0.42 -0.92 -7.22
C GLY A 129 -0.63 -1.60 -8.10
N MET A 130 -0.23 -2.62 -8.88
CA MET A 130 -1.13 -3.39 -9.73
C MET A 130 -2.16 -4.19 -8.91
N LEU A 131 -1.72 -4.87 -7.84
CA LEU A 131 -2.62 -5.60 -6.94
C LEU A 131 -3.61 -4.65 -6.25
N GLY A 132 -3.16 -3.48 -5.81
CA GLY A 132 -4.01 -2.43 -5.26
C GLY A 132 -5.06 -1.93 -6.26
N ALA A 133 -4.68 -1.72 -7.52
CA ALA A 133 -5.60 -1.31 -8.59
C ALA A 133 -6.67 -2.38 -8.87
N VAL A 134 -6.27 -3.65 -8.93
CA VAL A 134 -7.21 -4.78 -9.11
C VAL A 134 -8.16 -4.89 -7.92
N ALA A 135 -7.69 -4.76 -6.69
CA ALA A 135 -8.52 -4.79 -5.49
C ALA A 135 -9.55 -3.65 -5.47
N LEU A 136 -9.14 -2.44 -5.86
CA LEU A 136 -10.06 -1.29 -5.96
C LEU A 136 -11.10 -1.50 -7.05
N LEU A 137 -10.72 -2.02 -8.21
CA LEU A 137 -11.62 -2.31 -9.31
C LEU A 137 -12.66 -3.37 -8.92
N SER A 138 -12.23 -4.46 -8.29
CA SER A 138 -13.12 -5.52 -7.81
C SER A 138 -14.09 -5.01 -6.74
N ALA A 139 -13.64 -4.14 -5.83
CA ALA A 139 -14.49 -3.51 -4.82
C ALA A 139 -15.50 -2.53 -5.41
N ALA A 140 -15.15 -1.83 -6.49
CA ALA A 140 -16.06 -0.95 -7.23
C ALA A 140 -17.15 -1.76 -7.93
N MET A 141 -16.76 -2.80 -8.70
CA MET A 141 -17.71 -3.71 -9.37
C MET A 141 -18.63 -4.43 -8.38
N GLY A 142 -18.12 -4.88 -7.24
CA GLY A 142 -18.92 -5.54 -6.20
C GLY A 142 -19.94 -4.62 -5.52
N ARG A 143 -19.70 -3.31 -5.50
CA ARG A 143 -20.67 -2.30 -5.01
C ARG A 143 -21.81 -2.08 -5.99
N ASP A 144 -21.54 -2.01 -7.28
CA ASP A 144 -22.57 -1.79 -8.31
C ASP A 144 -23.50 -2.99 -8.42
N LEU A 145 -22.98 -4.21 -8.31
CA LEU A 145 -23.79 -5.44 -8.28
C LEU A 145 -24.73 -5.50 -7.05
N ARG A 146 -24.32 -4.97 -5.90
CA ARG A 146 -25.17 -4.88 -4.68
C ARG A 146 -26.22 -3.77 -4.78
N MET A 147 -25.95 -2.71 -5.50
CA MET A 147 -26.87 -1.59 -5.67
C MET A 147 -27.93 -1.90 -6.73
N GLY A 148 -27.60 -2.64 -7.80
CA GLY A 148 -28.51 -3.10 -8.85
C GLY A 148 -29.53 -4.14 -8.38
N GLY A 149 -29.24 -4.91 -7.33
CA GLY A 149 -30.13 -5.92 -6.75
C GLY A 149 -31.29 -5.39 -5.90
N ARG A 150 -31.34 -4.10 -5.59
CA ARG A 150 -32.38 -3.49 -4.73
C ARG A 150 -33.56 -2.88 -5.48
N ILE A 151 -33.56 -2.82 -6.81
CA ILE A 151 -34.61 -2.19 -7.61
C ILE A 151 -35.69 -3.19 -8.08
N GLY A 152 -35.54 -4.49 -7.82
CA GLY A 152 -36.41 -5.55 -8.34
C GLY A 152 -37.37 -6.22 -7.35
N GLY A 153 -37.60 -5.71 -6.15
CA GLY A 153 -38.36 -6.41 -5.11
C GLY A 153 -39.50 -5.65 -4.47
N SER A 154 -40.36 -4.97 -5.24
CA SER A 154 -41.59 -4.42 -4.68
C SER A 154 -42.70 -4.42 -5.71
N ALA A 155 -43.33 -5.58 -5.95
CA ALA A 155 -44.71 -5.69 -6.43
C ALA A 155 -45.18 -7.16 -6.41
N ARG A 156 -46.09 -7.45 -5.54
CA ARG A 156 -47.11 -8.49 -5.50
C ARG A 156 -47.12 -9.22 -4.17
N GLY A 157 -48.21 -9.30 -3.50
CA GLY A 157 -49.59 -9.21 -3.81
C GLY A 157 -50.40 -9.31 -2.56
N GLY A 158 -51.52 -8.66 -2.58
CA GLY A 158 -52.49 -8.67 -1.56
C GLY A 158 -53.27 -9.97 -1.48
N GLY A 159 -54.03 -10.12 -0.41
CA GLY A 159 -55.26 -10.87 -0.41
C GLY A 159 -55.21 -12.22 0.28
N GLY A 160 -55.95 -12.33 1.35
CA GLY A 160 -56.38 -13.61 1.89
C GLY A 160 -56.83 -13.54 3.34
N ARG A 161 -58.11 -13.15 3.51
CA ARG A 161 -58.96 -13.26 4.71
C ARG A 161 -59.13 -14.70 5.14
N SER A 162 -59.40 -14.86 6.42
CA SER A 162 -60.32 -15.80 7.09
C SER A 162 -59.61 -16.46 8.27
N GLY A 163 -59.98 -16.28 9.56
CA GLY A 163 -61.30 -16.58 10.12
C GLY A 163 -61.22 -17.90 10.90
N GLY A 164 -61.37 -17.87 12.25
CA GLY A 164 -61.55 -19.07 13.06
C GLY A 164 -60.81 -18.98 14.40
N LYS A 165 -61.35 -18.41 15.39
CA LYS A 165 -62.24 -18.78 16.52
C LYS A 165 -61.89 -20.13 17.18
N GLY A 166 -61.59 -20.08 18.48
CA GLY A 166 -61.95 -21.14 19.42
C GLY A 166 -60.79 -21.70 20.22
N GLY A 167 -60.82 -21.43 21.49
CA GLY A 167 -60.99 -22.38 22.54
C GLY A 167 -59.80 -22.49 23.49
N ASN A 168 -59.91 -21.84 24.61
CA ASN A 168 -59.40 -22.26 25.94
C ASN A 168 -60.34 -23.37 26.46
N PRO A 169 -60.07 -24.16 27.53
CA PRO A 169 -59.06 -24.05 28.58
C PRO A 169 -58.45 -25.42 29.00
N LEU A 170 -57.37 -25.42 29.73
CA LEU A 170 -57.14 -25.90 31.11
C LEU A 170 -55.64 -25.89 31.40
#